data_d9de4b1906ae03c4a304ffdcb28cdfdc
#
_entry.id   d9de4b1906ae03c4a304ffdcb28cdfdc
#
_cell.length_a   1.000
_cell.length_b   1.000
_cell.length_c   1.000
_cell.angle_alpha   90.00
_cell.angle_beta   90.00
_cell.angle_gamma   90.00
#
_symmetry.space_group_name_H-M   'P 1'
#
loop_
_entity.id
_entity.type
_entity.pdbx_description
1 polymer ?
#
loop_
_entity_poly.entity_id
_entity_poly.type
_entity_poly.pdbx_seq_one_letter_code
_entity_poly.pdbx_strand_id
1 'polypeptide(L)'
;KVFVELVRGDKAWSSGKVEIDSNGDVLEVNLLEGKANSFNVFCYDDKGNMLPCFPSEITIIQGSVVGAAPLPYNIGIATWNEDKRRGVFRMAKGLEKNKPLPATGVVNDLKTSNQLRPGLESDMLTIPIYQVDDFTEAEGKSASLYEHVADVVITGDDVDTLITENSLVDVTLKVDSSEQMKLEVHF
;
A
#
# COMPACT_ATOMS: atom_id res chain seq x y z
N LYS A 1 14.13 -41.42 -3.26
CA LYS A 1 13.30 -40.42 -2.58
C LYS A 1 14.10 -39.83 -1.44
N VAL A 2 13.92 -38.51 -1.23
CA VAL A 2 14.53 -37.77 -0.12
C VAL A 2 13.41 -37.21 0.73
N PHE A 3 13.57 -37.34 2.04
CA PHE A 3 12.65 -36.77 3.01
C PHE A 3 13.37 -35.70 3.83
N VAL A 4 12.70 -34.59 4.09
CA VAL A 4 13.22 -33.53 4.92
C VAL A 4 12.32 -33.38 6.17
N GLU A 5 12.94 -33.11 7.30
CA GLU A 5 12.30 -32.79 8.54
C GLU A 5 12.93 -31.52 9.12
N LEU A 6 12.09 -30.56 9.46
CA LEU A 6 12.48 -29.33 10.18
C LEU A 6 12.06 -29.46 11.64
N VAL A 7 13.03 -29.33 12.54
CA VAL A 7 12.76 -29.35 13.98
C VAL A 7 13.15 -27.99 14.57
N ARG A 8 12.20 -27.28 15.16
CA ARG A 8 12.49 -25.99 15.80
C ARG A 8 13.47 -26.17 16.96
N GLY A 9 14.39 -25.22 17.15
CA GLY A 9 15.47 -25.31 18.12
C GLY A 9 15.02 -25.57 19.57
N ASP A 10 13.81 -25.14 19.95
CA ASP A 10 13.20 -25.46 21.24
C ASP A 10 12.60 -26.87 21.33
N LYS A 11 12.64 -27.63 20.24
CA LYS A 11 12.08 -28.97 20.08
C LYS A 11 10.58 -29.08 20.32
N ALA A 12 9.87 -27.96 20.42
CA ALA A 12 8.43 -27.94 20.65
C ALA A 12 7.61 -28.09 19.36
N TRP A 13 8.26 -28.09 18.20
CA TRP A 13 7.62 -28.24 16.89
C TRP A 13 8.53 -28.98 15.89
N SER A 14 7.95 -29.86 15.09
CA SER A 14 8.55 -30.52 13.94
C SER A 14 7.58 -30.55 12.78
N SER A 15 8.09 -30.42 11.56
CA SER A 15 7.30 -30.63 10.33
C SER A 15 6.90 -32.09 10.11
N GLY A 16 7.52 -33.02 10.85
CA GLY A 16 7.57 -34.42 10.43
C GLY A 16 8.40 -34.61 9.16
N LYS A 17 8.48 -35.83 8.70
CA LYS A 17 9.21 -36.16 7.46
C LYS A 17 8.34 -35.90 6.23
N VAL A 18 8.74 -34.93 5.42
CA VAL A 18 8.07 -34.56 4.18
C VAL A 18 8.91 -35.02 3.01
N GLU A 19 8.30 -35.74 2.08
CA GLU A 19 8.97 -36.15 0.82
C GLU A 19 9.17 -34.93 -0.07
N ILE A 20 10.37 -34.70 -0.54
CA ILE A 20 10.67 -33.61 -1.48
C ILE A 20 11.14 -34.21 -2.81
N ASP A 21 10.75 -33.55 -3.91
CA ASP A 21 11.21 -33.93 -5.25
C ASP A 21 12.44 -33.12 -5.69
N SER A 22 12.93 -33.38 -6.90
CA SER A 22 14.11 -32.70 -7.46
C SER A 22 13.87 -31.24 -7.82
N ASN A 23 12.62 -30.78 -7.86
CA ASN A 23 12.25 -29.40 -8.19
C ASN A 23 12.12 -28.52 -6.92
N GLY A 24 12.24 -29.15 -5.76
CA GLY A 24 12.01 -28.50 -4.46
C GLY A 24 10.54 -28.57 -4.03
N ASP A 25 10.31 -28.22 -2.78
CA ASP A 25 8.96 -28.18 -2.20
C ASP A 25 8.85 -27.04 -1.20
N VAL A 26 7.62 -26.69 -0.83
CA VAL A 26 7.32 -25.65 0.15
C VAL A 26 6.88 -26.30 1.46
N LEU A 27 7.63 -26.01 2.53
CA LEU A 27 7.31 -26.48 3.87
C LEU A 27 6.72 -25.33 4.68
N GLU A 28 5.51 -25.52 5.17
CA GLU A 28 4.92 -24.59 6.15
C GLU A 28 5.54 -24.80 7.54
N VAL A 29 5.96 -23.71 8.16
CA VAL A 29 6.56 -23.73 9.49
C VAL A 29 5.79 -22.88 10.47
N ASN A 30 5.72 -23.33 11.73
CA ASN A 30 5.07 -22.57 12.80
C ASN A 30 6.10 -21.69 13.52
N LEU A 31 5.98 -20.38 13.34
CA LEU A 31 6.90 -19.41 13.92
C LEU A 31 6.37 -18.85 15.25
N LEU A 32 7.27 -18.59 16.16
CA LEU A 32 6.99 -17.80 17.36
C LEU A 32 7.15 -16.33 17.03
N GLU A 33 6.10 -15.56 17.24
CA GLU A 33 6.04 -14.14 16.93
C GLU A 33 7.08 -13.34 17.72
N GLY A 34 7.73 -12.39 17.04
CA GLY A 34 8.71 -11.49 17.67
C GLY A 34 10.03 -12.14 18.10
N LYS A 35 10.31 -13.35 17.63
CA LYS A 35 11.54 -14.10 17.98
C LYS A 35 12.25 -14.63 16.74
N ALA A 36 13.56 -14.82 16.88
CA ALA A 36 14.30 -15.65 15.95
C ALA A 36 13.92 -17.10 16.15
N ASN A 37 13.47 -17.77 15.09
CA ASN A 37 13.11 -19.18 15.09
C ASN A 37 14.20 -19.95 14.35
N SER A 38 15.04 -20.67 15.08
CA SER A 38 16.02 -21.59 14.47
C SER A 38 15.39 -22.95 14.27
N PHE A 39 15.66 -23.53 13.11
CA PHE A 39 15.24 -24.87 12.72
C PHE A 39 16.45 -25.70 12.32
N ASN A 40 16.59 -26.87 12.96
CA ASN A 40 17.51 -27.89 12.50
C ASN A 40 16.90 -28.62 11.30
N VAL A 41 17.68 -28.81 10.25
CA VAL A 41 17.28 -29.49 9.03
C VAL A 41 17.84 -30.89 9.04
N PHE A 42 16.98 -31.89 8.89
CA PHE A 42 17.38 -33.31 8.78
C PHE A 42 16.90 -33.83 7.45
N CYS A 43 17.81 -34.56 6.78
CA CYS A 43 17.50 -35.24 5.52
C CYS A 43 17.59 -36.73 5.71
N TYR A 44 16.71 -37.50 5.05
CA TYR A 44 16.67 -38.94 5.12
C TYR A 44 16.50 -39.58 3.74
N ASP A 45 17.04 -40.79 3.55
CA ASP A 45 16.72 -41.59 2.40
C ASP A 45 15.39 -42.35 2.54
N ASP A 46 15.02 -43.12 1.52
CA ASP A 46 13.79 -43.93 1.49
C ASP A 46 13.79 -45.09 2.52
N LYS A 47 14.95 -45.42 3.10
CA LYS A 47 15.10 -46.42 4.15
C LYS A 47 15.10 -45.80 5.56
N GLY A 48 15.03 -44.47 5.64
CA GLY A 48 15.06 -43.72 6.89
C GLY A 48 16.46 -43.44 7.43
N ASN A 49 17.51 -43.70 6.69
CA ASN A 49 18.87 -43.35 7.10
C ASN A 49 19.08 -41.85 6.94
N MET A 50 19.78 -41.23 7.88
CA MET A 50 20.11 -39.81 7.85
C MET A 50 21.15 -39.56 6.74
N LEU A 51 20.86 -38.52 5.94
CA LEU A 51 21.74 -38.01 4.88
C LEU A 51 22.38 -36.69 5.33
N PRO A 52 23.64 -36.42 4.90
CA PRO A 52 24.22 -35.10 5.08
C PRO A 52 23.37 -34.07 4.32
N CYS A 53 23.05 -32.92 4.95
CA CYS A 53 22.38 -31.83 4.30
C CYS A 53 23.07 -30.49 4.60
N PHE A 54 22.94 -29.58 3.68
CA PHE A 54 23.44 -28.21 3.82
C PHE A 54 22.43 -27.21 3.24
N PRO A 55 22.04 -26.20 4.00
CA PRO A 55 22.42 -25.91 5.39
C PRO A 55 21.78 -26.93 6.36
N SER A 56 22.44 -27.20 7.48
CA SER A 56 21.91 -28.05 8.55
C SER A 56 21.08 -27.29 9.58
N GLU A 57 21.10 -25.97 9.51
CA GLU A 57 20.30 -25.07 10.33
C GLU A 57 19.86 -23.87 9.51
N ILE A 58 18.61 -23.46 9.69
CA ILE A 58 18.05 -22.21 9.12
C ILE A 58 17.43 -21.41 10.24
N THR A 59 17.61 -20.08 10.21
CA THR A 59 16.97 -19.18 11.16
C THR A 59 16.00 -18.28 10.41
N ILE A 60 14.73 -18.30 10.83
CA ILE A 60 13.69 -17.42 10.33
C ILE A 60 13.37 -16.42 11.44
N ILE A 61 13.65 -15.18 11.18
CA ILE A 61 13.20 -14.09 12.04
C ILE A 61 11.84 -13.69 11.52
N GLN A 62 10.80 -14.12 12.21
CA GLN A 62 9.51 -13.46 12.02
C GLN A 62 9.71 -12.06 12.59
N GLY A 63 10.02 -11.12 11.70
CA GLY A 63 9.97 -9.72 12.05
C GLY A 63 8.58 -9.50 12.66
N SER A 64 8.51 -8.94 13.88
CA SER A 64 7.33 -8.18 14.20
C SER A 64 7.12 -7.30 12.98
N VAL A 65 5.96 -7.38 12.35
CA VAL A 65 5.50 -6.29 11.54
C VAL A 65 5.57 -5.12 12.50
N VAL A 66 6.62 -4.32 12.42
CA VAL A 66 6.60 -2.97 12.97
C VAL A 66 5.37 -2.43 12.27
N GLY A 67 4.30 -2.26 13.03
CA GLY A 67 3.01 -1.90 12.46
C GLY A 67 3.28 -0.74 11.52
N ALA A 68 2.89 -0.87 10.26
CA ALA A 68 3.19 0.13 9.24
C ALA A 68 2.93 1.48 9.88
N ALA A 69 3.89 2.41 9.77
CA ALA A 69 3.78 3.69 10.44
C ALA A 69 2.40 4.28 10.13
N PRO A 70 1.61 4.66 11.12
CA PRO A 70 0.29 5.22 10.84
C PRO A 70 0.45 6.57 10.15
N LEU A 71 -0.50 6.94 9.30
CA LEU A 71 -0.55 8.26 8.68
C LEU A 71 -0.44 9.35 9.76
N PRO A 72 0.53 10.28 9.67
CA PRO A 72 0.72 11.31 10.68
C PRO A 72 -0.36 12.41 10.60
N TYR A 73 -1.02 12.58 9.45
CA TYR A 73 -2.02 13.59 9.17
C TYR A 73 -3.19 13.01 8.39
N ASN A 74 -4.31 13.75 8.39
CA ASN A 74 -5.41 13.51 7.46
C ASN A 74 -5.01 14.08 6.10
N ILE A 75 -5.25 13.32 5.03
CA ILE A 75 -4.90 13.72 3.66
C ILE A 75 -6.18 13.97 2.86
N GLY A 76 -6.17 15.03 2.09
CA GLY A 76 -7.25 15.40 1.20
C GLY A 76 -6.77 16.23 0.02
N ILE A 77 -7.70 16.75 -0.74
CA ILE A 77 -7.44 17.56 -1.94
C ILE A 77 -8.15 18.91 -1.83
N ALA A 78 -7.69 19.87 -2.63
CA ALA A 78 -8.48 21.09 -2.83
C ALA A 78 -9.40 20.91 -4.03
N THR A 79 -10.66 21.31 -3.86
CA THR A 79 -11.66 21.38 -4.92
C THR A 79 -12.22 22.78 -5.03
N TRP A 80 -12.51 23.22 -6.24
CA TRP A 80 -13.13 24.51 -6.46
C TRP A 80 -14.57 24.53 -5.93
N ASN A 81 -14.91 25.56 -5.18
CA ASN A 81 -16.26 25.79 -4.69
C ASN A 81 -16.80 27.09 -5.30
N GLU A 82 -17.83 26.97 -6.15
CA GLU A 82 -18.42 28.08 -6.90
C GLU A 82 -19.01 29.17 -6.00
N ASP A 83 -19.75 28.77 -4.95
CA ASP A 83 -20.40 29.72 -4.04
C ASP A 83 -19.37 30.54 -3.27
N LYS A 84 -18.29 29.90 -2.85
CA LYS A 84 -17.20 30.53 -2.09
C LYS A 84 -16.13 31.16 -2.98
N ARG A 85 -16.14 30.86 -4.29
CA ARG A 85 -15.16 31.30 -5.31
C ARG A 85 -13.71 31.07 -4.86
N ARG A 86 -13.45 29.88 -4.31
CA ARG A 86 -12.13 29.48 -3.79
C ARG A 86 -11.97 27.96 -3.71
N GLY A 87 -10.72 27.52 -3.65
CA GLY A 87 -10.41 26.13 -3.32
C GLY A 87 -10.76 25.79 -1.88
N VAL A 88 -11.54 24.74 -1.68
CA VAL A 88 -11.90 24.22 -0.36
C VAL A 88 -11.31 22.83 -0.16
N PHE A 89 -10.92 22.54 1.07
CA PHE A 89 -10.40 21.22 1.43
C PHE A 89 -11.53 20.18 1.42
N ARG A 90 -11.25 19.04 0.82
CA ARG A 90 -12.08 17.83 0.87
C ARG A 90 -11.24 16.63 1.28
N MET A 91 -11.69 15.96 2.33
CA MET A 91 -11.03 14.77 2.88
C MET A 91 -11.06 13.61 1.91
N ALA A 92 -9.93 12.94 1.71
CA ALA A 92 -9.87 11.64 1.05
C ALA A 92 -10.28 10.57 2.05
N LYS A 93 -11.54 10.11 1.99
CA LYS A 93 -12.07 9.09 2.90
C LYS A 93 -11.26 7.80 2.81
N GLY A 94 -10.67 7.38 3.91
CA GLY A 94 -9.74 6.25 3.99
C GLY A 94 -8.29 6.67 4.30
N LEU A 95 -7.95 7.98 4.21
CA LEU A 95 -6.65 8.54 4.58
C LEU A 95 -6.75 9.43 5.82
N GLU A 96 -7.47 8.95 6.83
CA GLU A 96 -7.55 9.59 8.13
C GLU A 96 -6.24 9.41 8.91
N LYS A 97 -5.91 10.41 9.73
CA LYS A 97 -4.79 10.35 10.69
C LYS A 97 -4.86 9.06 11.52
N ASN A 98 -3.72 8.48 11.81
CA ASN A 98 -3.54 7.21 12.49
C ASN A 98 -3.99 5.95 11.72
N LYS A 99 -4.37 6.07 10.47
CA LYS A 99 -4.64 4.92 9.61
C LYS A 99 -3.34 4.15 9.33
N PRO A 100 -3.31 2.80 9.50
CA PRO A 100 -2.11 2.02 9.18
C PRO A 100 -1.85 2.03 7.68
N LEU A 101 -0.58 2.14 7.29
CA LEU A 101 -0.14 2.04 5.89
C LEU A 101 0.05 0.56 5.48
N PRO A 102 -0.17 0.17 4.22
CA PRO A 102 -0.65 1.03 3.13
C PRO A 102 -2.14 1.39 3.28
N ALA A 103 -2.52 2.58 2.84
CA ALA A 103 -3.88 3.08 2.94
C ALA A 103 -4.37 3.65 1.59
N THR A 104 -5.68 3.61 1.39
CA THR A 104 -6.31 4.15 0.19
C THR A 104 -7.45 5.05 0.59
N GLY A 105 -7.47 6.25 0.02
CA GLY A 105 -8.55 7.21 0.22
C GLY A 105 -9.22 7.60 -1.09
N VAL A 106 -10.49 7.97 -1.01
CA VAL A 106 -11.29 8.32 -2.19
C VAL A 106 -11.98 9.67 -1.96
N VAL A 107 -12.02 10.47 -3.02
CA VAL A 107 -12.86 11.67 -3.11
C VAL A 107 -13.74 11.55 -4.33
N ASN A 108 -15.04 11.38 -4.11
CA ASN A 108 -16.02 11.14 -5.18
C ASN A 108 -16.81 12.41 -5.52
N ASP A 109 -17.57 12.31 -6.60
CA ASP A 109 -18.52 13.33 -7.04
C ASP A 109 -17.85 14.70 -7.31
N LEU A 110 -16.64 14.67 -7.86
CA LEU A 110 -15.96 15.86 -8.32
C LEU A 110 -16.39 16.21 -9.75
N LYS A 111 -16.07 17.42 -10.16
CA LYS A 111 -16.27 17.87 -11.53
C LYS A 111 -14.99 18.48 -12.08
N THR A 112 -14.70 18.18 -13.33
CA THR A 112 -13.57 18.80 -14.03
C THR A 112 -13.80 20.30 -14.21
N SER A 113 -12.78 21.10 -13.91
CA SER A 113 -12.81 22.56 -14.12
C SER A 113 -12.53 22.96 -15.57
N ASN A 114 -11.86 22.09 -16.32
CA ASN A 114 -11.46 22.33 -17.69
C ASN A 114 -11.71 21.07 -18.54
N GLN A 115 -11.73 21.23 -19.84
CA GLN A 115 -11.70 20.09 -20.76
C GLN A 115 -10.28 19.54 -20.89
N LEU A 116 -10.15 18.24 -21.19
CA LEU A 116 -8.89 17.60 -21.58
C LEU A 116 -9.10 16.97 -22.96
N ARG A 117 -8.38 17.47 -23.98
CA ARG A 117 -8.38 16.91 -25.32
C ARG A 117 -7.21 15.95 -25.48
N PRO A 118 -7.43 14.73 -25.95
CA PRO A 118 -6.36 13.75 -26.15
C PRO A 118 -5.20 14.31 -26.98
N GLY A 119 -3.97 14.08 -26.49
CA GLY A 119 -2.75 14.52 -27.15
C GLY A 119 -2.47 16.02 -27.09
N LEU A 120 -3.17 16.76 -26.23
CA LEU A 120 -2.96 18.20 -26.08
C LEU A 120 -2.42 18.54 -24.68
N GLU A 121 -1.11 18.58 -24.53
CA GLU A 121 -0.40 18.86 -23.27
C GLU A 121 -0.82 20.19 -22.60
N SER A 122 -1.25 21.17 -23.44
CA SER A 122 -1.71 22.47 -22.91
C SER A 122 -3.04 22.41 -22.16
N ASP A 123 -3.85 21.38 -22.40
CA ASP A 123 -5.06 21.13 -21.62
C ASP A 123 -4.65 20.42 -20.32
N MET A 124 -4.90 21.05 -19.17
CA MET A 124 -4.46 20.51 -17.89
C MET A 124 -5.52 20.63 -16.81
N LEU A 125 -5.50 19.64 -15.92
CA LEU A 125 -6.25 19.60 -14.67
C LEU A 125 -5.26 19.43 -13.53
N THR A 126 -5.28 20.33 -12.56
CA THR A 126 -4.40 20.26 -11.38
C THR A 126 -5.21 19.82 -10.17
N ILE A 127 -4.72 18.82 -9.46
CA ILE A 127 -5.30 18.31 -8.22
C ILE A 127 -4.32 18.59 -7.09
N PRO A 128 -4.50 19.67 -6.31
CA PRO A 128 -3.62 19.98 -5.19
C PRO A 128 -3.94 19.08 -3.99
N ILE A 129 -2.91 18.48 -3.40
CA ILE A 129 -2.99 17.61 -2.23
C ILE A 129 -2.59 18.41 -0.98
N TYR A 130 -3.38 18.28 0.06
CA TYR A 130 -3.18 18.93 1.35
C TYR A 130 -3.20 17.95 2.50
N GLN A 131 -2.48 18.30 3.58
CA GLN A 131 -2.56 17.61 4.86
C GLN A 131 -3.09 18.50 5.96
N VAL A 132 -3.85 17.91 6.89
CA VAL A 132 -4.48 18.62 8.00
C VAL A 132 -4.45 17.77 9.27
N ASP A 133 -4.36 18.41 10.42
CA ASP A 133 -4.42 17.73 11.73
C ASP A 133 -5.84 17.31 12.11
N ASP A 134 -6.80 18.18 11.90
CA ASP A 134 -8.22 17.93 12.19
C ASP A 134 -9.07 18.16 10.95
N PHE A 135 -9.59 17.04 10.39
CA PHE A 135 -10.41 17.10 9.18
C PHE A 135 -11.82 17.64 9.45
N THR A 136 -12.36 17.48 10.67
CA THR A 136 -13.72 17.96 11.00
C THR A 136 -13.79 19.47 10.97
N GLU A 137 -12.69 20.11 11.32
CA GLU A 137 -12.56 21.55 11.19
C GLU A 137 -12.18 22.00 9.78
N ALA A 138 -11.50 21.17 9.01
CA ALA A 138 -10.94 21.50 7.71
C ALA A 138 -11.93 21.35 6.57
N GLU A 139 -12.84 20.37 6.65
CA GLU A 139 -13.78 20.03 5.57
C GLU A 139 -14.61 21.25 5.12
N GLY A 140 -14.51 21.56 3.83
CA GLY A 140 -15.21 22.71 3.22
C GLY A 140 -14.67 24.09 3.57
N LYS A 141 -13.59 24.20 4.36
CA LYS A 141 -12.87 25.47 4.58
C LYS A 141 -11.86 25.73 3.47
N SER A 142 -11.29 26.94 3.43
CA SER A 142 -10.27 27.30 2.44
C SER A 142 -9.07 26.38 2.55
N ALA A 143 -8.70 25.72 1.44
CA ALA A 143 -7.54 24.86 1.40
C ALA A 143 -6.23 25.60 1.70
N SER A 144 -6.16 26.91 1.36
CA SER A 144 -4.99 27.76 1.61
C SER A 144 -4.66 27.98 3.10
N LEU A 145 -5.51 27.51 4.02
CA LEU A 145 -5.26 27.55 5.46
C LEU A 145 -4.40 26.35 5.93
N TYR A 146 -4.19 25.37 5.08
CA TYR A 146 -3.58 24.09 5.42
C TYR A 146 -2.28 23.87 4.67
N GLU A 147 -1.55 22.85 5.05
CA GLU A 147 -0.25 22.56 4.47
C GLU A 147 -0.43 21.86 3.10
N HIS A 148 0.09 22.51 2.07
CA HIS A 148 0.15 21.97 0.72
C HIS A 148 1.28 20.93 0.62
N VAL A 149 0.94 19.73 0.12
CA VAL A 149 1.88 18.61 0.02
C VAL A 149 2.45 18.52 -1.39
N ALA A 150 1.58 18.49 -2.40
CA ALA A 150 1.95 18.33 -3.80
C ALA A 150 0.82 18.75 -4.74
N ASP A 151 1.17 19.01 -5.99
CA ASP A 151 0.22 19.13 -7.09
C ASP A 151 0.34 17.93 -8.02
N VAL A 152 -0.76 17.29 -8.34
CA VAL A 152 -0.82 16.30 -9.42
C VAL A 152 -1.45 16.97 -10.63
N VAL A 153 -0.71 16.98 -11.73
CA VAL A 153 -1.14 17.56 -13.00
C VAL A 153 -1.49 16.43 -13.97
N ILE A 154 -2.68 16.49 -14.54
CA ILE A 154 -3.15 15.59 -15.59
C ILE A 154 -3.29 16.46 -16.84
N THR A 155 -2.76 15.99 -17.95
CA THR A 155 -2.77 16.69 -19.22
C THR A 155 -3.60 15.93 -20.27
N GLY A 156 -3.79 16.53 -21.42
CA GLY A 156 -4.41 15.83 -22.55
C GLY A 156 -3.63 14.62 -23.03
N ASP A 157 -2.33 14.51 -22.71
CA ASP A 157 -1.52 13.34 -23.06
C ASP A 157 -1.82 12.13 -22.16
N ASP A 158 -2.45 12.35 -21.01
CA ASP A 158 -2.80 11.31 -20.04
C ASP A 158 -4.19 10.70 -20.29
N VAL A 159 -4.93 11.20 -21.29
CA VAL A 159 -6.29 10.74 -21.60
C VAL A 159 -6.43 10.28 -23.06
N ASP A 160 -7.18 9.19 -23.26
CA ASP A 160 -7.42 8.61 -24.59
C ASP A 160 -8.67 9.19 -25.28
N THR A 161 -9.56 9.80 -24.51
CA THR A 161 -10.83 10.35 -24.98
C THR A 161 -11.02 11.78 -24.50
N LEU A 162 -11.85 12.55 -25.22
CA LEU A 162 -12.20 13.90 -24.81
C LEU A 162 -12.95 13.88 -23.47
N ILE A 163 -12.38 14.54 -22.46
CA ILE A 163 -13.04 14.83 -21.20
C ILE A 163 -13.56 16.26 -21.27
N THR A 164 -14.86 16.44 -21.18
CA THR A 164 -15.47 17.78 -21.22
C THR A 164 -15.41 18.45 -19.85
N GLU A 165 -15.46 19.78 -19.85
CA GLU A 165 -15.67 20.53 -18.60
C GLU A 165 -16.95 20.08 -17.90
N ASN A 166 -16.94 20.07 -16.55
CA ASN A 166 -18.02 19.56 -15.70
C ASN A 166 -18.28 18.03 -15.80
N SER A 167 -17.39 17.26 -16.42
CA SER A 167 -17.46 15.80 -16.34
C SER A 167 -17.28 15.33 -14.89
N LEU A 168 -18.04 14.29 -14.51
CA LEU A 168 -17.86 13.66 -13.20
C LEU A 168 -16.50 12.98 -13.15
N VAL A 169 -15.85 13.08 -12.01
CA VAL A 169 -14.54 12.47 -11.77
C VAL A 169 -14.41 12.02 -10.32
N ASP A 170 -13.87 10.82 -10.15
CA ASP A 170 -13.49 10.27 -8.85
C ASP A 170 -11.97 10.21 -8.75
N VAL A 171 -11.45 10.59 -7.60
CA VAL A 171 -10.02 10.60 -7.31
C VAL A 171 -9.71 9.58 -6.24
N THR A 172 -8.78 8.69 -6.51
CA THR A 172 -8.26 7.71 -5.56
C THR A 172 -6.81 8.02 -5.24
N LEU A 173 -6.53 8.23 -3.96
CA LEU A 173 -5.18 8.42 -3.42
C LEU A 173 -4.74 7.13 -2.73
N LYS A 174 -3.58 6.61 -3.09
CA LYS A 174 -2.96 5.44 -2.45
C LYS A 174 -1.66 5.87 -1.80
N VAL A 175 -1.48 5.52 -0.54
CA VAL A 175 -0.24 5.75 0.20
C VAL A 175 0.34 4.40 0.56
N ASP A 176 1.56 4.12 0.14
CA ASP A 176 2.22 2.86 0.41
C ASP A 176 2.90 2.84 1.80
N SER A 177 3.52 1.72 2.15
CA SER A 177 4.23 1.55 3.42
C SER A 177 5.48 2.43 3.57
N SER A 178 5.95 3.05 2.49
CA SER A 178 7.06 4.00 2.45
C SER A 178 6.60 5.45 2.38
N GLU A 179 5.30 5.70 2.64
CA GLU A 179 4.65 7.02 2.57
C GLU A 179 4.66 7.66 1.17
N GLN A 180 4.92 6.87 0.12
CA GLN A 180 4.82 7.36 -1.25
C GLN A 180 3.35 7.40 -1.67
N MET A 181 2.95 8.53 -2.25
CA MET A 181 1.59 8.73 -2.74
C MET A 181 1.49 8.48 -4.24
N LYS A 182 0.43 7.77 -4.63
CA LYS A 182 -0.01 7.60 -6.01
C LYS A 182 -1.45 8.07 -6.12
N LEU A 183 -1.74 8.86 -7.15
CA LEU A 183 -3.08 9.31 -7.45
C LEU A 183 -3.58 8.64 -8.73
N GLU A 184 -4.81 8.18 -8.69
CA GLU A 184 -5.53 7.63 -9.84
C GLU A 184 -6.81 8.43 -10.03
N VAL A 185 -7.11 8.80 -11.26
CA VAL A 185 -8.29 9.59 -11.62
C VAL A 185 -9.17 8.77 -12.56
N HIS A 186 -10.45 8.71 -12.26
CA HIS A 186 -11.46 7.98 -13.03
C HIS A 186 -12.50 8.99 -13.53
N PHE A 187 -12.58 9.10 -14.85
CA PHE A 187 -13.54 9.96 -15.57
C PHE A 187 -14.76 9.18 -16.00
#